data_7208748d7868d14f7124a09875aa3a73
#
_entry.id   7208748d7868d14f7124a09875aa3a73
#
_cell.length_a   1.000
_cell.length_b   1.000
_cell.length_c   1.000
_cell.angle_alpha   90.00
_cell.angle_beta   90.00
_cell.angle_gamma   90.00
#
_symmetry.space_group_name_H-M   'P 1'
#
loop_
_entity.id
_entity.type
_entity.pdbx_description
1 polymer ?
#
loop_
_entity_poly.entity_id
_entity_poly.type
_entity_poly.pdbx_seq_one_letter_code
_entity_poly.pdbx_strand_id
1 'polypeptide(L)'
;MRNILPDLVELQSQGAKGKFEENGRKGGAGPADDKAFMFGSHTVMVPTLNNPAKKSEFKIEDINGQLVLKRQEKVLGPLTQVKRPRFYDLYTKDGISYRKIALLHGSDCAASTVVQECFRWDDLKQRCHFCAIGVSLKDGTTIHTKSPAQLAEVMLAAKKLDGVTHVTLTTGTPNAPNKGAEYLGECAHAVKKATGLPVHVQFEPPEEMNVFEELKKQGVDNVGIHIESFDPEVRKRITPGKASIKEDTYFHAFEKAVSVF
;
A
#
# COMPACT_ATOMS: atom_id res chain seq x y z
N MET A 1 14.47 15.04 24.84
CA MET A 1 13.25 15.05 23.97
C MET A 1 12.46 13.79 24.27
N ARG A 2 11.14 13.86 24.42
CA ARG A 2 10.28 12.68 24.57
C ARG A 2 10.34 11.85 23.28
N ASN A 3 10.46 10.53 23.40
CA ASN A 3 10.29 9.63 22.25
C ASN A 3 8.82 9.67 21.83
N ILE A 4 8.54 10.18 20.62
CA ILE A 4 7.20 10.30 20.06
C ILE A 4 6.74 9.02 19.32
N LEU A 5 7.65 8.11 18.99
CA LEU A 5 7.36 6.94 18.17
C LEU A 5 6.22 6.06 18.72
N PRO A 6 6.12 5.79 20.03
CA PRO A 6 4.97 5.02 20.56
C PRO A 6 3.62 5.72 20.27
N ASP A 7 3.54 7.04 20.45
CA ASP A 7 2.30 7.78 20.14
C ASP A 7 1.97 7.71 18.64
N LEU A 8 2.97 7.74 17.74
CA LEU A 8 2.74 7.64 16.29
C LEU A 8 2.30 6.23 15.88
N VAL A 9 2.82 5.17 16.50
CA VAL A 9 2.37 3.78 16.26
C VAL A 9 0.92 3.60 16.72
N GLU A 10 0.56 4.11 17.89
CA GLU A 10 -0.82 4.08 18.36
C GLU A 10 -1.75 4.90 17.47
N LEU A 11 -1.31 6.07 17.00
CA LEU A 11 -2.04 6.92 16.07
C LEU A 11 -2.38 6.19 14.77
N GLN A 12 -1.44 5.44 14.20
CA GLN A 12 -1.68 4.60 13.01
C GLN A 12 -2.72 3.50 13.25
N SER A 13 -2.78 2.95 14.46
CA SER A 13 -3.72 1.89 14.81
C SER A 13 -5.11 2.42 15.16
N GLN A 14 -5.18 3.51 15.94
CA GLN A 14 -6.44 4.08 16.46
C GLN A 14 -7.04 5.12 15.53
N GLY A 15 -6.22 5.75 14.67
CA GLY A 15 -6.61 6.89 13.87
C GLY A 15 -6.76 8.17 14.69
N ALA A 16 -7.31 9.22 14.10
CA ALA A 16 -7.56 10.50 14.75
C ALA A 16 -8.90 11.12 14.35
N LYS A 17 -9.50 11.85 15.31
CA LYS A 17 -10.62 12.76 15.04
C LYS A 17 -10.12 14.06 14.43
N GLY A 18 -10.91 14.67 13.55
CA GLY A 18 -10.62 15.99 12.98
C GLY A 18 -11.48 16.30 11.77
N LYS A 19 -11.33 17.51 11.25
CA LYS A 19 -11.87 17.91 9.95
C LYS A 19 -10.72 17.87 8.95
N PHE A 20 -10.86 17.08 7.88
CA PHE A 20 -9.83 16.89 6.87
C PHE A 20 -10.40 17.13 5.48
N GLU A 21 -9.56 17.56 4.56
CA GLU A 21 -9.94 17.54 3.15
C GLU A 21 -10.25 16.11 2.71
N GLU A 22 -11.35 15.94 1.98
CA GLU A 22 -11.76 14.63 1.44
C GLU A 22 -10.90 14.22 0.25
N ASN A 23 -9.64 13.87 0.50
CA ASN A 23 -8.70 13.39 -0.51
C ASN A 23 -8.53 11.86 -0.49
N GLY A 24 -9.24 11.18 0.40
CA GLY A 24 -9.18 9.74 0.61
C GLY A 24 -9.89 8.93 -0.48
N ARG A 25 -9.43 7.71 -0.69
CA ARG A 25 -10.05 6.68 -1.51
C ARG A 25 -11.05 5.89 -0.66
N LYS A 26 -12.25 5.63 -1.20
CA LYS A 26 -13.22 4.72 -0.58
C LYS A 26 -12.90 3.29 -1.03
N GLY A 27 -12.19 2.54 -0.23
CA GLY A 27 -11.84 1.14 -0.52
C GLY A 27 -10.51 0.97 -1.28
N GLY A 28 -9.98 -0.23 -1.29
CA GLY A 28 -8.73 -0.62 -1.95
C GLY A 28 -7.98 -1.74 -1.26
N ALA A 29 -6.85 -2.13 -1.83
CA ALA A 29 -5.95 -3.15 -1.26
C ALA A 29 -5.04 -2.59 -0.14
N GLY A 30 -5.33 -1.41 0.37
CA GLY A 30 -4.63 -0.76 1.46
C GLY A 30 -5.59 0.11 2.27
N PRO A 31 -5.12 0.87 3.26
CA PRO A 31 -5.96 1.73 4.08
C PRO A 31 -6.70 2.74 3.20
N ALA A 32 -8.02 2.59 3.11
CA ALA A 32 -8.83 3.32 2.15
C ALA A 32 -9.10 4.76 2.56
N ASP A 33 -9.19 5.00 3.85
CA ASP A 33 -9.57 6.26 4.48
C ASP A 33 -8.42 6.93 5.23
N ASP A 34 -7.20 6.42 5.08
CA ASP A 34 -6.02 6.98 5.71
C ASP A 34 -5.58 8.27 5.04
N LYS A 35 -5.11 9.18 5.85
CA LYS A 35 -4.45 10.40 5.42
C LYS A 35 -2.98 10.37 5.83
N ALA A 36 -2.13 10.80 4.93
CA ALA A 36 -0.70 10.92 5.20
C ALA A 36 -0.40 12.27 5.86
N PHE A 37 0.30 12.22 6.99
CA PHE A 37 0.82 13.39 7.69
C PHE A 37 2.31 13.26 7.93
N MET A 38 3.00 14.40 7.94
CA MET A 38 4.37 14.52 8.41
C MET A 38 4.36 15.02 9.85
N PHE A 39 5.00 14.29 10.75
CA PHE A 39 5.34 14.72 12.10
C PHE A 39 6.86 14.84 12.22
N GLY A 40 7.37 16.04 12.08
CA GLY A 40 8.81 16.24 11.87
C GLY A 40 9.30 15.52 10.61
N SER A 41 10.24 14.59 10.76
CA SER A 41 10.76 13.73 9.66
C SER A 41 9.98 12.42 9.47
N HIS A 42 8.97 12.14 10.29
CA HIS A 42 8.22 10.88 10.23
C HIS A 42 6.95 11.05 9.38
N THR A 43 6.77 10.17 8.40
CA THR A 43 5.49 10.03 7.70
C THR A 43 4.59 9.07 8.48
N VAL A 44 3.34 9.48 8.71
CA VAL A 44 2.34 8.70 9.46
C VAL A 44 1.08 8.58 8.62
N MET A 45 0.60 7.35 8.42
CA MET A 45 -0.70 7.08 7.78
C MET A 45 -1.76 7.01 8.88
N VAL A 46 -2.71 7.93 8.87
CA VAL A 46 -3.68 8.09 9.95
C VAL A 46 -5.09 7.79 9.46
N PRO A 47 -5.75 6.73 9.96
CA PRO A 47 -7.16 6.49 9.73
C PRO A 47 -8.00 7.65 10.26
N THR A 48 -8.96 8.15 9.46
CA THR A 48 -9.74 9.33 9.82
C THR A 48 -11.27 9.14 9.74
N LEU A 49 -11.74 8.11 9.03
CA LEU A 49 -13.17 7.91 8.76
C LEU A 49 -13.76 6.67 9.45
N ASN A 50 -12.93 5.70 9.84
CA ASN A 50 -13.37 4.45 10.42
C ASN A 50 -13.91 4.62 11.87
N ASN A 51 -14.57 3.58 12.39
CA ASN A 51 -15.13 3.62 13.74
C ASN A 51 -14.08 3.78 14.87
N PRO A 52 -12.89 3.14 14.81
CA PRO A 52 -11.82 3.42 15.76
C PRO A 52 -11.41 4.89 15.77
N ALA A 53 -11.20 5.52 14.61
CA ALA A 53 -10.83 6.93 14.51
C ALA A 53 -11.85 7.86 15.19
N LYS A 54 -13.14 7.58 15.04
CA LYS A 54 -14.21 8.37 15.69
C LYS A 54 -14.18 8.29 17.23
N LYS A 55 -13.61 7.23 17.79
CA LYS A 55 -13.48 6.99 19.24
C LYS A 55 -12.07 7.23 19.76
N SER A 56 -11.13 7.54 18.88
CA SER A 56 -9.72 7.69 19.21
C SER A 56 -9.47 8.77 20.27
N GLU A 57 -8.45 8.56 21.09
CA GLU A 57 -7.91 9.57 22.00
C GLU A 57 -7.15 10.68 21.26
N PHE A 58 -6.75 10.39 20.00
CA PHE A 58 -6.04 11.35 19.17
C PHE A 58 -7.00 12.28 18.45
N LYS A 59 -6.61 13.55 18.34
CA LYS A 59 -7.31 14.59 17.62
C LYS A 59 -6.32 15.43 16.83
N ILE A 60 -6.68 15.77 15.60
CA ILE A 60 -5.93 16.73 14.79
C ILE A 60 -6.79 17.98 14.66
N GLU A 61 -6.27 19.10 15.11
CA GLU A 61 -6.93 20.40 15.11
C GLU A 61 -6.12 21.41 14.31
N ASP A 62 -6.81 22.29 13.62
CA ASP A 62 -6.19 23.49 13.06
C ASP A 62 -6.16 24.57 14.14
N ILE A 63 -4.98 25.04 14.47
CA ILE A 63 -4.74 26.15 15.39
C ILE A 63 -4.00 27.24 14.63
N ASN A 64 -4.73 28.29 14.24
CA ASN A 64 -4.19 29.43 13.49
C ASN A 64 -3.49 29.01 12.15
N GLY A 65 -4.07 28.07 11.41
CA GLY A 65 -3.52 27.58 10.13
C GLY A 65 -2.45 26.52 10.27
N GLN A 66 -2.13 26.07 11.49
CA GLN A 66 -1.21 24.98 11.74
C GLN A 66 -1.98 23.75 12.27
N LEU A 67 -1.87 22.62 11.60
CA LEU A 67 -2.38 21.35 12.11
C LEU A 67 -1.54 20.90 13.31
N VAL A 68 -2.21 20.53 14.38
CA VAL A 68 -1.60 20.08 15.64
C VAL A 68 -2.19 18.76 16.07
N LEU A 69 -1.31 17.80 16.37
CA LEU A 69 -1.69 16.52 16.95
C LEU A 69 -1.84 16.65 18.45
N LYS A 70 -2.98 16.23 18.97
CA LYS A 70 -3.26 16.10 20.40
C LYS A 70 -3.58 14.66 20.76
N ARG A 71 -3.25 14.27 21.98
CA ARG A 71 -3.78 13.06 22.63
C ARG A 71 -4.54 13.51 23.86
N GLN A 72 -5.88 13.36 23.86
CA GLN A 72 -6.77 14.00 24.82
C GLN A 72 -6.50 15.51 24.84
N GLU A 73 -6.21 16.11 26.01
CA GLU A 73 -5.89 17.53 26.14
C GLU A 73 -4.40 17.86 25.90
N LYS A 74 -3.55 16.84 25.76
CA LYS A 74 -2.10 17.04 25.63
C LYS A 74 -1.71 17.30 24.19
N VAL A 75 -1.05 18.42 23.93
CA VAL A 75 -0.41 18.73 22.64
C VAL A 75 0.83 17.86 22.47
N LEU A 76 0.91 17.10 21.37
CA LEU A 76 2.06 16.30 20.99
C LEU A 76 3.00 17.04 20.04
N GLY A 77 2.46 17.84 19.13
CA GLY A 77 3.24 18.68 18.22
C GLY A 77 2.52 19.01 16.91
N PRO A 78 3.19 19.78 16.03
CA PRO A 78 2.64 20.17 14.75
C PRO A 78 2.66 19.00 13.75
N LEU A 79 1.66 19.00 12.86
CA LEU A 79 1.56 18.12 11.70
C LEU A 79 1.51 18.92 10.42
N THR A 80 1.99 18.31 9.33
CA THR A 80 1.75 18.80 7.97
C THR A 80 1.02 17.72 7.21
N GLN A 81 -0.14 18.01 6.65
CA GLN A 81 -0.84 17.07 5.77
C GLN A 81 -0.11 16.97 4.43
N VAL A 82 0.12 15.76 3.96
CA VAL A 82 0.67 15.53 2.62
C VAL A 82 -0.34 16.02 1.58
N LYS A 83 0.12 16.89 0.69
CA LYS A 83 -0.74 17.48 -0.34
C LYS A 83 -1.19 16.45 -1.36
N ARG A 84 -2.36 16.69 -1.96
CA ARG A 84 -2.84 15.89 -3.09
C ARG A 84 -1.83 15.96 -4.24
N PRO A 85 -1.39 14.81 -4.79
CA PRO A 85 -0.42 14.77 -5.87
C PRO A 85 -0.93 15.42 -7.15
N ARG A 86 -0.05 16.09 -7.88
CA ARG A 86 -0.35 16.73 -9.17
C ARG A 86 -0.57 15.71 -10.28
N PHE A 87 0.12 14.55 -10.24
CA PHE A 87 -0.06 13.52 -11.25
C PHE A 87 -1.49 12.96 -11.27
N TYR A 88 -2.28 13.10 -10.20
CA TYR A 88 -3.68 12.66 -10.17
C TYR A 88 -4.59 13.37 -11.19
N ASP A 89 -4.19 14.54 -11.69
CA ASP A 89 -4.97 15.33 -12.64
C ASP A 89 -4.72 14.93 -14.10
N LEU A 90 -3.80 13.99 -14.33
CA LEU A 90 -3.42 13.52 -15.66
C LEU A 90 -4.17 12.25 -16.08
N TYR A 91 -4.09 11.97 -17.35
CA TYR A 91 -4.66 10.78 -17.99
C TYR A 91 -3.60 10.09 -18.84
N THR A 92 -3.66 8.76 -18.92
CA THR A 92 -2.81 7.96 -19.79
C THR A 92 -3.15 8.25 -21.26
N LYS A 93 -2.29 7.82 -22.18
CA LYS A 93 -2.52 7.96 -23.63
C LYS A 93 -3.81 7.29 -24.10
N ASP A 94 -4.27 6.26 -23.40
CA ASP A 94 -5.53 5.54 -23.65
C ASP A 94 -6.70 6.09 -22.81
N GLY A 95 -6.56 7.25 -22.18
CA GLY A 95 -7.63 8.01 -21.52
C GLY A 95 -7.98 7.56 -20.11
N ILE A 96 -7.15 6.75 -19.47
CA ILE A 96 -7.36 6.32 -18.07
C ILE A 96 -6.76 7.35 -17.11
N SER A 97 -7.55 7.81 -16.12
CA SER A 97 -7.03 8.70 -15.09
C SER A 97 -5.87 8.04 -14.33
N TYR A 98 -4.77 8.78 -14.14
CA TYR A 98 -3.59 8.30 -13.42
C TYR A 98 -3.91 7.87 -12.00
N ARG A 99 -4.87 8.53 -11.33
CA ARG A 99 -5.34 8.15 -10.01
C ARG A 99 -5.95 6.74 -9.96
N LYS A 100 -6.46 6.21 -11.09
CA LYS A 100 -6.94 4.82 -11.19
C LYS A 100 -5.81 3.80 -11.36
N ILE A 101 -4.62 4.27 -11.75
CA ILE A 101 -3.43 3.43 -11.98
C ILE A 101 -2.56 3.37 -10.72
N ALA A 102 -2.23 4.51 -10.12
CA ALA A 102 -1.36 4.58 -8.96
C ALA A 102 -1.81 5.63 -7.94
N LEU A 103 -1.41 5.42 -6.70
CA LEU A 103 -1.64 6.37 -5.60
C LEU A 103 -0.32 6.70 -4.91
N LEU A 104 -0.26 7.91 -4.35
CA LEU A 104 0.80 8.28 -3.43
C LEU A 104 0.54 7.64 -2.05
N HIS A 105 1.51 6.88 -1.56
CA HIS A 105 1.56 6.34 -0.20
C HIS A 105 2.58 7.12 0.62
N GLY A 106 2.15 7.62 1.77
CA GLY A 106 3.02 8.51 2.54
C GLY A 106 3.30 9.80 1.78
N SER A 107 4.57 10.19 1.74
CA SER A 107 5.03 11.45 1.12
C SER A 107 5.72 11.26 -0.23
N ASP A 108 6.25 10.08 -0.53
CA ASP A 108 7.21 9.87 -1.61
C ASP A 108 7.21 8.47 -2.26
N CYS A 109 6.30 7.59 -1.87
CA CYS A 109 6.10 6.28 -2.48
C CYS A 109 4.91 6.31 -3.45
N ALA A 110 5.09 5.96 -4.71
CA ALA A 110 3.97 5.67 -5.60
C ALA A 110 3.64 4.18 -5.56
N ALA A 111 2.38 3.85 -5.29
CA ALA A 111 1.95 2.46 -5.13
C ALA A 111 0.82 2.08 -6.09
N SER A 112 0.85 0.84 -6.57
CA SER A 112 -0.18 0.28 -7.42
C SER A 112 -0.41 -1.21 -7.15
N THR A 113 -1.67 -1.63 -7.23
CA THR A 113 -2.02 -3.05 -7.34
C THR A 113 -2.19 -3.38 -8.81
N VAL A 114 -1.26 -4.12 -9.41
CA VAL A 114 -1.19 -4.33 -10.87
C VAL A 114 -2.35 -5.16 -11.41
N VAL A 115 -2.79 -6.19 -10.68
CA VAL A 115 -4.03 -6.93 -10.94
C VAL A 115 -4.95 -6.79 -9.74
N GLN A 116 -6.10 -6.15 -9.96
CA GLN A 116 -7.06 -5.79 -8.90
C GLN A 116 -8.08 -6.91 -8.64
N GLU A 117 -7.64 -8.16 -8.76
CA GLU A 117 -8.45 -9.35 -8.52
C GLU A 117 -7.65 -10.38 -7.73
N CYS A 118 -8.33 -11.06 -6.80
CA CYS A 118 -7.75 -12.16 -6.02
C CYS A 118 -8.71 -13.35 -6.08
N PHE A 119 -8.20 -14.54 -6.38
CA PHE A 119 -9.03 -15.74 -6.54
C PHE A 119 -9.81 -16.13 -5.27
N ARG A 120 -9.42 -15.59 -4.10
CA ARG A 120 -10.13 -15.80 -2.84
C ARG A 120 -11.21 -14.76 -2.56
N TRP A 121 -11.33 -13.72 -3.39
CA TRP A 121 -12.16 -12.56 -3.08
C TRP A 121 -13.66 -12.91 -2.98
N ASP A 122 -14.18 -13.73 -3.88
CA ASP A 122 -15.59 -14.05 -3.95
C ASP A 122 -16.02 -15.13 -2.94
N ASP A 123 -15.07 -15.88 -2.38
CA ASP A 123 -15.34 -16.86 -1.33
C ASP A 123 -15.15 -16.22 0.05
N LEU A 124 -16.26 -15.96 0.74
CA LEU A 124 -16.27 -15.38 2.09
C LEU A 124 -15.51 -16.21 3.13
N LYS A 125 -15.33 -17.54 2.88
CA LYS A 125 -14.56 -18.44 3.76
C LYS A 125 -13.06 -18.36 3.51
N GLN A 126 -12.62 -17.75 2.41
CA GLN A 126 -11.22 -17.63 2.04
C GLN A 126 -10.72 -16.19 2.02
N ARG A 127 -11.62 -15.23 1.85
CA ARG A 127 -11.27 -13.81 1.75
C ARG A 127 -10.66 -13.26 3.04
N CYS A 128 -9.57 -12.51 2.93
CA CYS A 128 -9.03 -11.75 4.05
C CYS A 128 -10.03 -10.70 4.53
N HIS A 129 -10.31 -10.65 5.83
CA HIS A 129 -11.38 -9.82 6.39
C HIS A 129 -11.13 -8.31 6.27
N PHE A 130 -9.88 -7.89 6.17
CA PHE A 130 -9.50 -6.48 6.00
C PHE A 130 -9.36 -6.05 4.53
N CYS A 131 -9.33 -7.00 3.59
CA CYS A 131 -9.10 -6.67 2.18
C CYS A 131 -10.33 -6.03 1.55
N ALA A 132 -10.12 -4.99 0.75
CA ALA A 132 -11.16 -4.29 0.01
C ALA A 132 -10.87 -4.26 -1.51
N ILE A 133 -10.09 -5.23 -2.03
CA ILE A 133 -9.63 -5.26 -3.43
C ILE A 133 -10.78 -5.17 -4.44
N GLY A 134 -11.84 -5.95 -4.25
CA GLY A 134 -13.02 -5.94 -5.12
C GLY A 134 -13.93 -4.74 -4.90
N VAL A 135 -13.90 -4.11 -3.71
CA VAL A 135 -14.68 -2.89 -3.44
C VAL A 135 -14.18 -1.75 -4.32
N SER A 136 -12.87 -1.53 -4.38
CA SER A 136 -12.28 -0.47 -5.22
C SER A 136 -12.59 -0.65 -6.70
N LEU A 137 -12.59 -1.90 -7.17
CA LEU A 137 -12.91 -2.21 -8.56
C LEU A 137 -14.38 -1.92 -8.86
N LYS A 138 -15.29 -2.37 -7.99
CA LYS A 138 -16.73 -2.14 -8.10
C LYS A 138 -17.08 -0.65 -8.07
N ASP A 139 -16.40 0.13 -7.24
CA ASP A 139 -16.60 1.58 -7.13
C ASP A 139 -15.95 2.36 -8.29
N GLY A 140 -15.25 1.68 -9.20
CA GLY A 140 -14.58 2.31 -10.35
C GLY A 140 -13.43 3.25 -9.96
N THR A 141 -12.90 3.14 -8.74
CA THR A 141 -11.76 3.95 -8.26
C THR A 141 -10.42 3.44 -8.77
N THR A 142 -10.40 2.27 -9.37
CA THR A 142 -9.24 1.62 -10.01
C THR A 142 -9.71 0.86 -11.26
N ILE A 143 -8.78 0.26 -12.00
CA ILE A 143 -9.06 -0.64 -13.11
C ILE A 143 -8.57 -2.06 -12.79
N HIS A 144 -9.13 -3.05 -13.48
CA HIS A 144 -8.86 -4.47 -13.22
C HIS A 144 -7.37 -4.81 -13.36
N THR A 145 -6.77 -4.47 -14.49
CA THR A 145 -5.36 -4.75 -14.79
C THR A 145 -4.68 -3.50 -15.28
N LYS A 146 -3.52 -3.17 -14.73
CA LYS A 146 -2.68 -2.05 -15.17
C LYS A 146 -1.56 -2.61 -16.03
N SER A 147 -1.45 -2.14 -17.27
CA SER A 147 -0.38 -2.59 -18.16
C SER A 147 0.99 -2.04 -17.73
N PRO A 148 2.09 -2.75 -18.07
CA PRO A 148 3.44 -2.24 -17.84
C PRO A 148 3.67 -0.84 -18.41
N ALA A 149 3.09 -0.54 -19.59
CA ALA A 149 3.20 0.78 -20.22
C ALA A 149 2.46 1.88 -19.44
N GLN A 150 1.24 1.60 -18.96
CA GLN A 150 0.49 2.53 -18.12
C GLN A 150 1.22 2.82 -16.81
N LEU A 151 1.77 1.78 -16.16
CA LEU A 151 2.54 1.95 -14.92
C LEU A 151 3.81 2.78 -15.15
N ALA A 152 4.56 2.49 -16.21
CA ALA A 152 5.76 3.26 -16.57
C ALA A 152 5.43 4.74 -16.80
N GLU A 153 4.36 5.04 -17.54
CA GLU A 153 3.89 6.39 -17.83
C GLU A 153 3.53 7.14 -16.54
N VAL A 154 2.69 6.53 -15.69
CA VAL A 154 2.20 7.16 -14.46
C VAL A 154 3.31 7.35 -13.43
N MET A 155 4.18 6.34 -13.22
CA MET A 155 5.27 6.44 -12.25
C MET A 155 6.33 7.47 -12.67
N LEU A 156 6.56 7.63 -13.98
CA LEU A 156 7.44 8.69 -14.49
C LEU A 156 6.85 10.10 -14.22
N ALA A 157 5.55 10.27 -14.39
CA ALA A 157 4.89 11.53 -14.05
C ALA A 157 4.91 11.79 -12.55
N ALA A 158 4.64 10.79 -11.72
CA ALA A 158 4.70 10.90 -10.25
C ALA A 158 6.11 11.33 -9.79
N LYS A 159 7.17 10.72 -10.36
CA LYS A 159 8.56 11.14 -10.11
C LYS A 159 8.80 12.60 -10.46
N LYS A 160 8.40 13.00 -11.67
CA LYS A 160 8.69 14.36 -12.19
C LYS A 160 7.88 15.46 -11.52
N LEU A 161 6.62 15.20 -11.22
CA LEU A 161 5.70 16.22 -10.73
C LEU A 161 5.65 16.30 -9.21
N ASP A 162 5.77 15.16 -8.52
CA ASP A 162 5.51 15.07 -7.09
C ASP A 162 6.71 14.53 -6.28
N GLY A 163 7.86 14.33 -6.94
CA GLY A 163 9.11 13.99 -6.25
C GLY A 163 9.11 12.56 -5.67
N VAL A 164 8.33 11.65 -6.24
CA VAL A 164 8.34 10.23 -5.83
C VAL A 164 9.74 9.66 -5.95
N THR A 165 10.20 8.99 -4.90
CA THR A 165 11.55 8.44 -4.76
C THR A 165 11.61 6.93 -4.92
N HIS A 166 10.50 6.22 -4.75
CA HIS A 166 10.41 4.76 -4.90
C HIS A 166 8.99 4.32 -5.27
N VAL A 167 8.88 3.07 -5.73
CA VAL A 167 7.62 2.50 -6.20
C VAL A 167 7.34 1.19 -5.48
N THR A 168 6.08 0.98 -5.09
CA THR A 168 5.58 -0.29 -4.57
C THR A 168 4.51 -0.85 -5.50
N LEU A 169 4.73 -2.06 -6.01
CA LEU A 169 3.76 -2.80 -6.82
C LEU A 169 3.26 -4.02 -6.03
N THR A 170 1.95 -4.15 -5.95
CA THR A 170 1.29 -5.30 -5.34
C THR A 170 0.42 -6.00 -6.37
N THR A 171 -0.05 -7.19 -6.07
CA THR A 171 -1.04 -7.88 -6.90
C THR A 171 -2.11 -8.54 -6.04
N GLY A 172 -3.33 -8.58 -6.53
CA GLY A 172 -4.25 -9.61 -6.08
C GLY A 172 -3.72 -10.97 -6.52
N THR A 173 -3.88 -11.99 -5.68
CA THR A 173 -3.28 -13.29 -5.90
C THR A 173 -4.07 -14.06 -6.96
N PRO A 174 -3.48 -14.43 -8.11
CA PRO A 174 -4.07 -15.38 -9.06
C PRO A 174 -3.95 -16.81 -8.54
N ASN A 175 -4.81 -17.69 -9.02
CA ASN A 175 -4.69 -19.13 -8.75
C ASN A 175 -3.63 -19.76 -9.68
N ALA A 176 -2.36 -19.36 -9.47
CA ALA A 176 -1.20 -19.80 -10.25
C ALA A 176 0.00 -20.06 -9.33
N PRO A 177 0.95 -20.96 -9.71
CA PRO A 177 2.12 -21.30 -8.89
C PRO A 177 2.99 -20.11 -8.52
N ASN A 178 3.20 -19.16 -9.44
CA ASN A 178 4.02 -17.97 -9.23
C ASN A 178 3.30 -16.85 -8.44
N LYS A 179 2.01 -17.03 -8.07
CA LYS A 179 1.19 -16.07 -7.30
C LYS A 179 1.17 -14.65 -7.89
N GLY A 180 1.37 -14.51 -9.21
CA GLY A 180 1.39 -13.24 -9.93
C GLY A 180 2.75 -12.55 -9.99
N ALA A 181 3.81 -13.19 -9.51
CA ALA A 181 5.15 -12.61 -9.47
C ALA A 181 5.72 -12.31 -10.87
N GLU A 182 5.46 -13.14 -11.87
CA GLU A 182 5.91 -12.90 -13.26
C GLU A 182 5.37 -11.56 -13.78
N TYR A 183 4.07 -11.35 -13.69
CA TYR A 183 3.47 -10.09 -14.14
C TYR A 183 3.93 -8.88 -13.34
N LEU A 184 4.16 -9.05 -12.04
CA LEU A 184 4.78 -8.01 -11.21
C LEU A 184 6.19 -7.67 -11.73
N GLY A 185 6.96 -8.65 -12.13
CA GLY A 185 8.30 -8.47 -12.70
C GLY A 185 8.27 -7.71 -14.03
N GLU A 186 7.37 -8.06 -14.95
CA GLU A 186 7.16 -7.31 -16.20
C GLU A 186 6.82 -5.84 -15.94
N CYS A 187 5.90 -5.59 -15.00
CA CYS A 187 5.52 -4.25 -14.58
C CYS A 187 6.69 -3.50 -13.94
N ALA A 188 7.45 -4.17 -13.05
CA ALA A 188 8.62 -3.60 -12.39
C ALA A 188 9.71 -3.24 -13.40
N HIS A 189 9.97 -4.11 -14.39
CA HIS A 189 10.93 -3.85 -15.47
C HIS A 189 10.58 -2.58 -16.24
N ALA A 190 9.32 -2.44 -16.65
CA ALA A 190 8.87 -1.26 -17.38
C ALA A 190 8.99 0.03 -16.55
N VAL A 191 8.60 -0.02 -15.28
CA VAL A 191 8.73 1.10 -14.34
C VAL A 191 10.20 1.45 -14.11
N LYS A 192 11.05 0.46 -13.83
CA LYS A 192 12.50 0.64 -13.61
C LYS A 192 13.16 1.29 -14.82
N LYS A 193 12.87 0.78 -16.01
CA LYS A 193 13.40 1.32 -17.28
C LYS A 193 12.99 2.77 -17.51
N ALA A 194 11.74 3.13 -17.20
CA ALA A 194 11.23 4.48 -17.43
C ALA A 194 11.70 5.49 -16.37
N THR A 195 11.84 5.05 -15.13
CA THR A 195 12.03 5.97 -14.00
C THR A 195 13.42 5.90 -13.35
N GLY A 196 14.09 4.75 -13.41
CA GLY A 196 15.28 4.46 -12.62
C GLY A 196 15.05 4.35 -11.11
N LEU A 197 13.81 4.46 -10.64
CA LEU A 197 13.47 4.39 -9.21
C LEU A 197 13.66 2.98 -8.65
N PRO A 198 13.94 2.83 -7.35
CA PRO A 198 13.79 1.57 -6.65
C PRO A 198 12.35 1.05 -6.75
N VAL A 199 12.20 -0.26 -7.04
CA VAL A 199 10.91 -0.94 -7.15
C VAL A 199 10.82 -2.05 -6.12
N HIS A 200 9.83 -1.96 -5.25
CA HIS A 200 9.43 -2.98 -4.30
C HIS A 200 8.20 -3.72 -4.84
N VAL A 201 8.20 -5.06 -4.78
CA VAL A 201 7.03 -5.87 -5.17
C VAL A 201 6.51 -6.69 -4.01
N GLN A 202 5.19 -6.94 -3.97
CA GLN A 202 4.54 -7.69 -2.91
C GLN A 202 3.59 -8.74 -3.51
N PHE A 203 3.76 -10.00 -3.07
CA PHE A 203 2.92 -11.14 -3.47
C PHE A 203 2.90 -12.22 -2.39
N GLU A 204 2.08 -13.26 -2.54
CA GLU A 204 2.09 -14.42 -1.66
C GLU A 204 3.29 -15.33 -1.95
N PRO A 205 3.76 -16.16 -0.98
CA PRO A 205 4.89 -17.05 -1.22
C PRO A 205 4.61 -17.95 -2.45
N PRO A 206 5.52 -17.96 -3.44
CA PRO A 206 5.36 -18.76 -4.65
C PRO A 206 5.64 -20.25 -4.36
N GLU A 207 5.16 -21.12 -5.21
CA GLU A 207 5.49 -22.54 -5.15
C GLU A 207 6.89 -22.82 -5.73
N GLU A 208 7.33 -22.02 -6.70
CA GLU A 208 8.63 -22.10 -7.35
C GLU A 208 9.54 -20.96 -6.90
N MET A 209 10.61 -21.28 -6.18
CA MET A 209 11.50 -20.27 -5.57
C MET A 209 12.44 -19.57 -6.56
N ASN A 210 12.62 -20.10 -7.79
CA ASN A 210 13.42 -19.48 -8.85
C ASN A 210 12.81 -18.15 -9.35
N VAL A 211 11.55 -17.88 -9.04
CA VAL A 211 10.89 -16.61 -9.38
C VAL A 211 11.63 -15.40 -8.78
N PHE A 212 12.31 -15.56 -7.64
CA PHE A 212 13.07 -14.47 -7.03
C PHE A 212 14.25 -14.01 -7.89
N GLU A 213 14.99 -14.95 -8.50
CA GLU A 213 16.06 -14.62 -9.43
C GLU A 213 15.54 -13.92 -10.70
N GLU A 214 14.37 -14.34 -11.20
CA GLU A 214 13.76 -13.70 -12.35
C GLU A 214 13.31 -12.26 -12.02
N LEU A 215 12.70 -12.04 -10.86
CA LEU A 215 12.36 -10.69 -10.38
C LEU A 215 13.59 -9.79 -10.27
N LYS A 216 14.72 -10.34 -9.75
CA LYS A 216 15.98 -9.59 -9.67
C LYS A 216 16.52 -9.20 -11.05
N LYS A 217 16.51 -10.13 -12.03
CA LYS A 217 16.90 -9.86 -13.43
C LYS A 217 16.01 -8.78 -14.07
N GLN A 218 14.73 -8.72 -13.71
CA GLN A 218 13.77 -7.73 -14.18
C GLN A 218 13.92 -6.35 -13.50
N GLY A 219 14.86 -6.21 -12.54
CA GLY A 219 15.19 -4.94 -11.90
C GLY A 219 14.37 -4.63 -10.64
N VAL A 220 13.74 -5.63 -10.05
CA VAL A 220 13.15 -5.52 -8.71
C VAL A 220 14.26 -5.33 -7.69
N ASP A 221 14.10 -4.36 -6.78
CA ASP A 221 15.09 -4.04 -5.74
C ASP A 221 14.74 -4.69 -4.40
N ASN A 222 13.45 -4.86 -4.11
CA ASN A 222 12.98 -5.40 -2.84
C ASN A 222 11.72 -6.25 -3.03
N VAL A 223 11.55 -7.24 -2.16
CA VAL A 223 10.38 -8.12 -2.13
C VAL A 223 9.73 -8.11 -0.76
N GLY A 224 8.41 -8.06 -0.71
CA GLY A 224 7.60 -8.22 0.50
C GLY A 224 6.68 -9.43 0.39
N ILE A 225 6.67 -10.26 1.43
CA ILE A 225 5.78 -11.43 1.54
C ILE A 225 5.09 -11.35 2.90
N HIS A 226 3.76 -11.16 2.91
CA HIS A 226 3.03 -10.88 4.13
C HIS A 226 2.37 -12.14 4.70
N ILE A 227 2.89 -12.62 5.84
CA ILE A 227 2.27 -13.70 6.62
C ILE A 227 1.09 -13.21 7.47
N GLU A 228 1.01 -11.89 7.71
CA GLU A 228 -0.02 -11.14 8.48
C GLU A 228 0.02 -11.40 10.00
N SER A 229 0.17 -12.64 10.46
CA SER A 229 0.33 -13.02 11.86
C SER A 229 1.07 -14.36 11.97
N PHE A 230 1.89 -14.52 13.00
CA PHE A 230 2.48 -15.80 13.39
C PHE A 230 1.56 -16.64 14.28
N ASP A 231 0.46 -16.07 14.79
CA ASP A 231 -0.54 -16.81 15.54
C ASP A 231 -1.48 -17.54 14.56
N PRO A 232 -1.51 -18.90 14.55
CA PRO A 232 -2.31 -19.67 13.60
C PRO A 232 -3.83 -19.46 13.79
N GLU A 233 -4.31 -19.17 15.01
CA GLU A 233 -5.72 -18.92 15.24
C GLU A 233 -6.12 -17.52 14.74
N VAL A 234 -5.24 -16.54 14.88
CA VAL A 234 -5.43 -15.21 14.27
C VAL A 234 -5.44 -15.33 12.75
N ARG A 235 -4.51 -16.08 12.14
CA ARG A 235 -4.48 -16.31 10.69
C ARG A 235 -5.76 -16.95 10.20
N LYS A 236 -6.24 -18.02 10.84
CA LYS A 236 -7.52 -18.69 10.49
C LYS A 236 -8.70 -17.71 10.54
N ARG A 237 -8.70 -16.82 11.53
CA ARG A 237 -9.79 -15.86 11.73
C ARG A 237 -9.74 -14.69 10.75
N ILE A 238 -8.56 -14.11 10.47
CA ILE A 238 -8.43 -12.85 9.73
C ILE A 238 -8.08 -13.07 8.25
N THR A 239 -7.29 -14.11 7.95
CA THR A 239 -6.85 -14.45 6.59
C THR A 239 -7.08 -15.93 6.28
N PRO A 240 -8.34 -16.41 6.34
CA PRO A 240 -8.63 -17.84 6.34
C PRO A 240 -8.05 -18.57 5.13
N GLY A 241 -8.10 -17.99 3.93
CA GLY A 241 -7.51 -18.59 2.73
C GLY A 241 -5.98 -18.66 2.76
N LYS A 242 -5.30 -17.66 3.34
CA LYS A 242 -3.84 -17.68 3.53
C LYS A 242 -3.41 -18.61 4.68
N ALA A 243 -4.31 -18.89 5.63
CA ALA A 243 -4.00 -19.77 6.75
C ALA A 243 -3.71 -21.22 6.33
N SER A 244 -4.12 -21.64 5.13
CA SER A 244 -3.77 -22.94 4.54
C SER A 244 -2.31 -23.04 4.09
N ILE A 245 -1.62 -21.92 3.89
CA ILE A 245 -0.19 -21.89 3.52
C ILE A 245 0.61 -22.12 4.80
N LYS A 246 1.44 -23.17 4.80
CA LYS A 246 2.29 -23.52 5.95
C LYS A 246 3.29 -22.40 6.25
N GLU A 247 3.62 -22.20 7.52
CA GLU A 247 4.62 -21.20 7.92
C GLU A 247 5.98 -21.46 7.30
N ASP A 248 6.42 -22.72 7.22
CA ASP A 248 7.67 -23.11 6.57
C ASP A 248 7.75 -22.63 5.11
N THR A 249 6.62 -22.56 4.39
CA THR A 249 6.60 -22.01 3.02
C THR A 249 6.96 -20.52 3.02
N TYR A 250 6.49 -19.76 4.02
CA TYR A 250 6.87 -18.37 4.18
C TYR A 250 8.35 -18.23 4.54
N PHE A 251 8.86 -19.03 5.48
CA PHE A 251 10.27 -18.98 5.88
C PHE A 251 11.21 -19.34 4.72
N HIS A 252 10.93 -20.38 3.96
CA HIS A 252 11.69 -20.71 2.77
C HIS A 252 11.67 -19.58 1.74
N ALA A 253 10.52 -18.92 1.54
CA ALA A 253 10.42 -17.78 0.65
C ALA A 253 11.22 -16.56 1.17
N PHE A 254 11.24 -16.31 2.49
CA PHE A 254 12.06 -15.26 3.10
C PHE A 254 13.56 -15.54 2.95
N GLU A 255 14.00 -16.77 3.26
CA GLU A 255 15.40 -17.20 3.10
C GLU A 255 15.85 -17.02 1.65
N LYS A 256 15.03 -17.49 0.71
CA LYS A 256 15.33 -17.35 -0.71
C LYS A 256 15.38 -15.88 -1.15
N ALA A 257 14.41 -15.07 -0.74
CA ALA A 257 14.41 -13.65 -1.05
C ALA A 257 15.67 -12.96 -0.51
N VAL A 258 16.05 -13.19 0.74
CA VAL A 258 17.28 -12.63 1.35
C VAL A 258 18.55 -13.10 0.61
N SER A 259 18.56 -14.30 0.07
CA SER A 259 19.73 -14.80 -0.70
C SER A 259 19.90 -14.13 -2.08
N VAL A 260 18.84 -13.48 -2.60
CA VAL A 260 18.81 -12.90 -3.95
C VAL A 260 18.88 -11.35 -3.90
N PHE A 261 18.24 -10.72 -2.93
CA PHE A 261 18.07 -9.25 -2.82
C PHE A 261 18.97 -8.61 -1.79
#